data_17545b377eab9bfb2ad6ee81ec6e1a3f
#
_entry.id   17545b377eab9bfb2ad6ee81ec6e1a3f
#
_cell.length_a   1.000
_cell.length_b   1.000
_cell.length_c   1.000
_cell.angle_alpha   90.00
_cell.angle_beta   90.00
_cell.angle_gamma   90.00
#
_symmetry.space_group_name_H-M   'P 1'
#
loop_
_entity.id
_entity.type
_entity.pdbx_description
1 polymer ?
#
loop_
_entity_poly.entity_id
_entity_poly.type
_entity_poly.pdbx_seq_one_letter_code
_entity_poly.pdbx_strand_id
1 'polypeptide(L)'
;MKKIIFLAVLLCVSFYGFSQDPKYGVRTGYNISNLDFDGTPINENKHRNGFMIGFFGEYSLSKSVAVAPELQFSAEGAKREAFKLDYIQLPVMFKFRISERFALAAGPQAGVKVHKTEDGIKNFAYSGVAGIEIKISHQFFADARYTYGFTNIFEDYIPAEAINTNIQLGLGFKF
;
A
#
# COMPACT_ATOMS: atom_id res chain seq x y z
N MET A 1 22.57 -11.85 16.11
CA MET A 1 22.39 -12.07 14.66
C MET A 1 21.94 -13.50 14.35
N LYS A 2 22.63 -14.59 14.80
CA LYS A 2 22.23 -16.00 14.52
C LYS A 2 20.79 -16.35 14.97
N LYS A 3 20.33 -15.83 16.13
CA LYS A 3 18.96 -16.07 16.65
C LYS A 3 17.87 -15.42 15.77
N ILE A 4 18.13 -14.26 15.17
CA ILE A 4 17.21 -13.57 14.28
C ILE A 4 17.08 -14.30 12.94
N ILE A 5 18.20 -14.81 12.42
CA ILE A 5 18.23 -15.64 11.21
C ILE A 5 17.46 -16.93 11.42
N PHE A 6 17.66 -17.57 12.58
CA PHE A 6 16.93 -18.80 12.94
C PHE A 6 15.43 -18.56 13.08
N LEU A 7 15.02 -17.44 13.68
CA LEU A 7 13.61 -17.04 13.79
C LEU A 7 13.00 -16.74 12.40
N ALA A 8 13.75 -16.09 11.52
CA ALA A 8 13.31 -15.79 10.15
C ALA A 8 13.16 -17.10 9.33
N VAL A 9 14.10 -18.04 9.46
CA VAL A 9 14.00 -19.36 8.82
C VAL A 9 12.84 -20.17 9.38
N LEU A 10 12.61 -20.15 10.69
CA LEU A 10 11.47 -20.80 11.33
C LEU A 10 10.13 -20.24 10.84
N LEU A 11 10.02 -18.90 10.71
CA LEU A 11 8.89 -18.23 10.12
C LEU A 11 8.68 -18.66 8.64
N CYS A 12 9.73 -18.70 7.84
CA CYS A 12 9.64 -19.14 6.44
C CYS A 12 9.18 -20.61 6.31
N VAL A 13 9.66 -21.50 7.19
CA VAL A 13 9.26 -22.93 7.18
C VAL A 13 7.81 -23.10 7.63
N SER A 14 7.31 -22.25 8.52
CA SER A 14 5.91 -22.30 8.97
C SER A 14 4.89 -22.01 7.86
N PHE A 15 5.28 -21.37 6.77
CA PHE A 15 4.41 -21.12 5.63
C PHE A 15 4.15 -22.36 4.75
N TYR A 16 4.96 -23.39 4.82
CA TYR A 16 4.76 -24.64 4.03
C TYR A 16 3.58 -25.50 4.53
N GLY A 17 2.99 -25.18 5.68
CA GLY A 17 1.90 -25.97 6.28
C GLY A 17 0.48 -25.59 5.83
N PHE A 18 0.30 -24.54 5.02
CA PHE A 18 -1.03 -24.08 4.62
C PHE A 18 -1.44 -24.69 3.29
N SER A 19 -2.27 -25.74 3.36
CA SER A 19 -2.79 -26.54 2.24
C SER A 19 -3.92 -25.84 1.45
N GLN A 20 -3.85 -24.54 1.24
CA GLN A 20 -4.79 -23.85 0.34
C GLN A 20 -3.99 -23.25 -0.80
N ASP A 21 -4.44 -23.52 -2.05
CA ASP A 21 -3.82 -22.98 -3.24
C ASP A 21 -3.78 -21.44 -3.17
N PRO A 22 -2.59 -20.84 -3.30
CA PRO A 22 -2.47 -19.39 -3.32
C PRO A 22 -3.20 -18.84 -4.55
N LYS A 23 -3.90 -17.73 -4.38
CA LYS A 23 -4.51 -17.00 -5.48
C LYS A 23 -3.61 -15.86 -5.88
N TYR A 24 -3.27 -15.80 -7.14
CA TYR A 24 -2.52 -14.67 -7.69
C TYR A 24 -3.48 -13.73 -8.41
N GLY A 25 -3.07 -12.49 -8.58
CA GLY A 25 -3.92 -11.55 -9.29
C GLY A 25 -3.22 -10.24 -9.62
N VAL A 26 -3.95 -9.44 -10.37
CA VAL A 26 -3.57 -8.07 -10.72
C VAL A 26 -4.61 -7.11 -10.16
N ARG A 27 -4.16 -5.92 -9.82
CA ARG A 27 -5.01 -4.86 -9.30
C ARG A 27 -4.62 -3.55 -9.99
N THR A 28 -5.60 -2.78 -10.41
CA THR A 28 -5.40 -1.44 -10.96
C THR A 28 -6.46 -0.51 -10.42
N GLY A 29 -6.22 0.78 -10.47
CA GLY A 29 -7.19 1.74 -9.98
C GLY A 29 -6.70 3.18 -10.00
N TYR A 30 -7.48 3.99 -9.32
CA TYR A 30 -7.36 5.42 -9.27
C TYR A 30 -6.96 5.88 -7.87
N ASN A 31 -5.99 6.80 -7.82
CA ASN A 31 -5.49 7.41 -6.60
C ASN A 31 -6.00 8.84 -6.47
N ILE A 32 -6.45 9.19 -5.27
CA ILE A 32 -6.69 10.57 -4.83
C ILE A 32 -5.71 10.80 -3.68
N SER A 33 -4.57 11.41 -4.00
CA SER A 33 -3.49 11.61 -3.04
C SER A 33 -3.37 13.06 -2.61
N ASN A 34 -2.97 13.28 -1.37
CA ASN A 34 -2.76 14.59 -0.78
C ASN A 34 -1.53 14.59 0.11
N LEU A 35 -0.93 15.76 0.31
CA LEU A 35 0.12 16.01 1.29
C LEU A 35 -0.46 16.85 2.42
N ASP A 36 -0.45 16.29 3.63
CA ASP A 36 -0.85 17.00 4.84
C ASP A 36 0.37 17.68 5.45
N PHE A 37 0.44 19.01 5.32
CA PHE A 37 1.53 19.82 5.86
C PHE A 37 1.23 20.20 7.30
N ASP A 38 2.22 20.03 8.19
CA ASP A 38 2.16 20.57 9.54
C ASP A 38 2.61 22.05 9.52
N GLY A 39 1.77 22.94 10.09
CA GLY A 39 2.04 24.38 10.17
C GLY A 39 1.29 25.22 9.15
N THR A 40 1.94 26.24 8.57
CA THR A 40 1.29 27.22 7.69
C THR A 40 0.71 26.58 6.44
N PRO A 41 -0.61 26.69 6.19
CA PRO A 41 -1.20 26.11 5.01
C PRO A 41 -0.56 26.71 3.75
N ILE A 42 0.08 25.89 2.95
CA ILE A 42 0.49 26.28 1.60
C ILE A 42 -0.81 26.45 0.81
N ASN A 43 -1.16 27.71 0.50
CA ASN A 43 -2.43 28.12 -0.12
C ASN A 43 -2.76 27.45 -1.47
N GLU A 44 -1.92 26.56 -1.97
CA GLU A 44 -2.07 25.86 -3.25
C GLU A 44 -1.89 24.35 -3.15
N ASN A 45 -2.05 23.77 -1.96
CA ASN A 45 -2.01 22.31 -1.85
C ASN A 45 -3.28 21.71 -2.46
N LYS A 46 -3.16 21.19 -3.67
CA LYS A 46 -4.26 20.50 -4.37
C LYS A 46 -3.93 19.02 -4.45
N HIS A 47 -4.93 18.18 -4.18
CA HIS A 47 -4.79 16.74 -4.35
C HIS A 47 -4.34 16.38 -5.77
N ARG A 48 -3.58 15.31 -5.88
CA ARG A 48 -3.19 14.71 -7.16
C ARG A 48 -4.07 13.50 -7.44
N ASN A 49 -4.58 13.49 -8.64
CA ASN A 49 -5.22 12.33 -9.22
C ASN A 49 -4.18 11.52 -9.96
N GLY A 50 -4.02 10.26 -9.58
CA GLY A 50 -3.05 9.34 -10.16
C GLY A 50 -3.67 7.99 -10.45
N PHE A 51 -2.87 7.07 -10.93
CA PHE A 51 -3.25 5.68 -11.13
C PHE A 51 -2.35 4.77 -10.31
N MET A 52 -2.80 3.56 -10.08
CA MET A 52 -1.98 2.50 -9.53
C MET A 52 -2.20 1.21 -10.31
N ILE A 53 -1.17 0.39 -10.34
CA ILE A 53 -1.20 -0.97 -10.89
C ILE A 53 -0.27 -1.85 -10.07
N GLY A 54 -0.69 -3.09 -9.80
CA GLY A 54 0.11 -4.02 -9.02
C GLY A 54 -0.28 -5.47 -9.21
N PHE A 55 0.60 -6.32 -8.70
CA PHE A 55 0.42 -7.77 -8.60
C PHE A 55 0.33 -8.14 -7.13
N PHE A 56 -0.45 -9.17 -6.83
CA PHE A 56 -0.54 -9.69 -5.47
C PHE A 56 -0.64 -11.22 -5.47
N GLY A 57 -0.20 -11.80 -4.33
CA GLY A 57 -0.52 -13.18 -4.00
C GLY A 57 -1.39 -13.20 -2.74
N GLU A 58 -2.49 -13.92 -2.74
CA GLU A 58 -3.36 -14.07 -1.58
C GLU A 58 -3.25 -15.48 -1.03
N TYR A 59 -2.79 -15.59 0.21
CA TYR A 59 -2.59 -16.84 0.95
C TYR A 59 -3.64 -16.92 2.06
N SER A 60 -4.55 -17.89 1.97
CA SER A 60 -5.57 -18.09 3.01
C SER A 60 -4.94 -18.77 4.23
N LEU A 61 -4.92 -18.08 5.36
CA LEU A 61 -4.46 -18.62 6.65
C LEU A 61 -5.57 -19.41 7.34
N SER A 62 -6.83 -19.01 7.10
CA SER A 62 -8.04 -19.69 7.58
C SER A 62 -9.21 -19.39 6.67
N LYS A 63 -10.39 -19.91 7.02
CA LYS A 63 -11.65 -19.58 6.29
C LYS A 63 -11.95 -18.08 6.31
N SER A 64 -11.57 -17.39 7.37
CA SER A 64 -11.88 -15.96 7.58
C SER A 64 -10.70 -15.02 7.42
N VAL A 65 -9.45 -15.52 7.39
CA VAL A 65 -8.24 -14.70 7.36
C VAL A 65 -7.35 -15.09 6.20
N ALA A 66 -6.84 -14.10 5.49
CA ALA A 66 -5.82 -14.27 4.46
C ALA A 66 -4.73 -13.19 4.60
N VAL A 67 -3.55 -13.46 4.10
CA VAL A 67 -2.47 -12.50 3.93
C VAL A 67 -2.21 -12.31 2.44
N ALA A 68 -2.08 -11.05 2.02
CA ALA A 68 -1.84 -10.71 0.63
C ALA A 68 -0.68 -9.72 0.52
N PRO A 69 0.55 -10.21 0.30
CA PRO A 69 1.65 -9.36 -0.15
C PRO A 69 1.38 -8.87 -1.57
N GLU A 70 1.68 -7.60 -1.81
CA GLU A 70 1.48 -6.96 -3.10
C GLU A 70 2.77 -6.23 -3.53
N LEU A 71 2.96 -6.09 -4.83
CA LEU A 71 3.94 -5.21 -5.45
C LEU A 71 3.18 -4.27 -6.37
N GLN A 72 3.19 -2.97 -6.09
CA GLN A 72 2.44 -2.00 -6.89
C GLN A 72 3.27 -0.78 -7.25
N PHE A 73 3.01 -0.24 -8.42
CA PHE A 73 3.32 1.14 -8.78
C PHE A 73 2.15 2.03 -8.38
N SER A 74 2.45 3.18 -7.78
CA SER A 74 1.42 4.13 -7.33
C SER A 74 1.88 5.56 -7.57
N ALA A 75 1.09 6.32 -8.34
CA ALA A 75 1.30 7.74 -8.57
C ALA A 75 0.57 8.54 -7.48
N GLU A 76 1.33 9.20 -6.61
CA GLU A 76 0.84 9.86 -5.39
C GLU A 76 1.38 11.28 -5.24
N GLY A 77 1.20 11.89 -4.05
CA GLY A 77 1.68 13.22 -3.72
C GLY A 77 0.66 14.31 -4.02
N ALA A 78 1.15 15.50 -4.39
CA ALA A 78 0.31 16.66 -4.71
C ALA A 78 0.38 17.04 -6.20
N LYS A 79 -0.51 17.92 -6.63
CA LYS A 79 -0.63 18.34 -8.04
C LYS A 79 0.61 19.07 -8.57
N ARG A 80 1.36 19.78 -7.71
CA ARG A 80 2.57 20.50 -8.12
C ARG A 80 3.68 19.52 -8.52
N GLU A 81 4.41 19.81 -9.60
CA GLU A 81 5.50 18.97 -10.11
C GLU A 81 6.56 18.63 -9.04
N ALA A 82 6.89 19.59 -8.17
CA ALA A 82 7.86 19.40 -7.08
C ALA A 82 7.37 18.41 -6.00
N PHE A 83 6.09 18.12 -5.94
CA PHE A 83 5.46 17.26 -4.91
C PHE A 83 4.79 16.03 -5.52
N LYS A 84 5.13 15.68 -6.75
CA LYS A 84 4.73 14.40 -7.33
C LYS A 84 5.58 13.29 -6.77
N LEU A 85 4.93 12.31 -6.17
CA LEU A 85 5.54 11.16 -5.54
C LEU A 85 5.08 9.91 -6.29
N ASP A 86 5.97 9.34 -7.08
CA ASP A 86 5.71 8.07 -7.74
C ASP A 86 6.50 6.99 -7.03
N TYR A 87 5.80 5.96 -6.54
CA TYR A 87 6.37 4.91 -5.71
C TYR A 87 6.24 3.53 -6.33
N ILE A 88 7.24 2.69 -6.10
CA ILE A 88 7.08 1.24 -6.05
C ILE A 88 6.83 0.88 -4.59
N GLN A 89 5.72 0.20 -4.32
CA GLN A 89 5.24 -0.07 -2.95
C GLN A 89 5.03 -1.56 -2.74
N LEU A 90 5.26 -1.98 -1.50
CA LEU A 90 5.09 -3.34 -1.00
C LEU A 90 4.11 -3.34 0.18
N PRO A 91 2.80 -3.25 -0.06
CA PRO A 91 1.82 -3.49 1.00
C PRO A 91 1.73 -4.97 1.34
N VAL A 92 1.61 -5.29 2.63
CA VAL A 92 1.29 -6.63 3.12
C VAL A 92 -0.07 -6.56 3.80
N MET A 93 -1.11 -6.95 3.08
CA MET A 93 -2.49 -6.80 3.54
C MET A 93 -2.97 -8.05 4.29
N PHE A 94 -3.43 -7.88 5.50
CA PHE A 94 -4.21 -8.88 6.24
C PHE A 94 -5.68 -8.66 5.93
N LYS A 95 -6.31 -9.67 5.33
CA LYS A 95 -7.71 -9.62 4.91
C LYS A 95 -8.58 -10.44 5.87
N PHE A 96 -9.62 -9.82 6.37
CA PHE A 96 -10.61 -10.41 7.27
C PHE A 96 -11.94 -10.52 6.53
N ARG A 97 -12.33 -11.73 6.15
CA ARG A 97 -13.60 -12.00 5.46
C ARG A 97 -14.75 -11.92 6.45
N ILE A 98 -15.57 -10.86 6.33
CA ILE A 98 -16.75 -10.64 7.18
C ILE A 98 -17.94 -11.42 6.64
N SER A 99 -18.03 -11.54 5.31
CA SER A 99 -19.05 -12.31 4.62
C SER A 99 -18.48 -12.95 3.34
N GLU A 100 -19.32 -13.66 2.59
CA GLU A 100 -18.92 -14.23 1.29
C GLU A 100 -18.49 -13.18 0.26
N ARG A 101 -18.96 -11.94 0.41
CA ARG A 101 -18.69 -10.84 -0.52
C ARG A 101 -17.82 -9.73 0.03
N PHE A 102 -17.77 -9.55 1.34
CA PHE A 102 -17.10 -8.42 1.98
C PHE A 102 -15.90 -8.87 2.81
N ALA A 103 -14.77 -8.19 2.63
CA ALA A 103 -13.61 -8.33 3.48
C ALA A 103 -13.09 -6.95 3.91
N LEU A 104 -12.64 -6.84 5.15
CA LEU A 104 -11.78 -5.76 5.60
C LEU A 104 -10.34 -6.14 5.32
N ALA A 105 -9.53 -5.16 4.99
CA ALA A 105 -8.10 -5.37 4.80
C ALA A 105 -7.33 -4.26 5.50
N ALA A 106 -6.24 -4.62 6.18
CA ALA A 106 -5.33 -3.65 6.77
C ALA A 106 -3.91 -4.22 6.79
N GLY A 107 -2.91 -3.34 6.75
CA GLY A 107 -1.53 -3.80 6.86
C GLY A 107 -0.50 -2.70 6.69
N PRO A 108 0.77 -3.02 6.95
CA PRO A 108 1.89 -2.13 6.69
C PRO A 108 2.21 -2.05 5.20
N GLN A 109 2.79 -0.93 4.80
CA GLN A 109 3.29 -0.69 3.46
C GLN A 109 4.64 0.01 3.53
N ALA A 110 5.60 -0.46 2.75
CA ALA A 110 6.84 0.23 2.47
C ALA A 110 6.86 0.67 1.01
N GLY A 111 7.44 1.84 0.73
CA GLY A 111 7.54 2.38 -0.62
C GLY A 111 8.92 2.96 -0.90
N VAL A 112 9.32 2.87 -2.15
CA VAL A 112 10.52 3.51 -2.67
C VAL A 112 10.12 4.46 -3.79
N LYS A 113 10.52 5.72 -3.66
CA LYS A 113 10.27 6.74 -4.68
C LYS A 113 11.10 6.44 -5.93
N VAL A 114 10.46 6.45 -7.09
CA VAL A 114 11.11 6.12 -8.38
C VAL A 114 11.32 7.34 -9.28
N HIS A 115 10.91 8.51 -8.83
CA HIS A 115 11.03 9.76 -9.60
C HIS A 115 11.80 10.82 -8.81
N LYS A 116 12.86 11.40 -9.39
CA LYS A 116 13.73 12.44 -8.81
C LYS A 116 14.27 12.07 -7.42
N THR A 117 15.48 11.54 -7.37
CA THR A 117 16.10 11.02 -6.15
C THR A 117 16.82 12.07 -5.29
N GLU A 118 17.09 13.27 -5.84
CA GLU A 118 17.85 14.36 -5.16
C GLU A 118 17.03 15.66 -5.14
N ASP A 119 15.82 15.62 -4.60
CA ASP A 119 14.88 16.76 -4.60
C ASP A 119 14.51 17.24 -3.17
N GLY A 120 15.24 16.78 -2.15
CA GLY A 120 14.93 17.06 -0.75
C GLY A 120 13.76 16.26 -0.18
N ILE A 121 13.28 15.26 -0.92
CA ILE A 121 12.21 14.36 -0.50
C ILE A 121 12.76 12.97 -0.26
N LYS A 122 12.43 12.37 0.88
CA LYS A 122 12.89 11.02 1.25
C LYS A 122 12.52 9.97 0.21
N ASN A 123 13.48 9.13 -0.11
CA ASN A 123 13.28 8.06 -1.10
C ASN A 123 12.50 6.86 -0.53
N PHE A 124 12.50 6.69 0.80
CA PHE A 124 11.78 5.62 1.49
C PHE A 124 10.59 6.18 2.25
N ALA A 125 9.43 5.53 2.11
CA ALA A 125 8.21 5.85 2.82
C ALA A 125 7.67 4.62 3.52
N TYR A 126 7.17 4.82 4.73
CA TYR A 126 6.43 3.80 5.49
C TYR A 126 5.04 4.32 5.78
N SER A 127 4.05 3.45 5.62
CA SER A 127 2.65 3.80 5.80
C SER A 127 1.83 2.62 6.31
N GLY A 128 0.66 2.93 6.83
CA GLY A 128 -0.40 1.97 7.11
C GLY A 128 -1.48 2.07 6.05
N VAL A 129 -2.01 0.94 5.65
CA VAL A 129 -3.11 0.84 4.68
C VAL A 129 -4.28 0.14 5.34
N ALA A 130 -5.49 0.69 5.19
CA ALA A 130 -6.74 0.04 5.60
C ALA A 130 -7.79 0.21 4.51
N GLY A 131 -8.69 -0.75 4.36
CA GLY A 131 -9.72 -0.67 3.33
C GLY A 131 -10.71 -1.80 3.36
N ILE A 132 -11.59 -1.77 2.38
CA ILE A 132 -12.63 -2.77 2.16
C ILE A 132 -12.46 -3.37 0.77
N GLU A 133 -12.72 -4.66 0.66
CA GLU A 133 -12.76 -5.40 -0.60
C GLU A 133 -14.18 -5.98 -0.79
N ILE A 134 -14.75 -5.80 -1.98
CA ILE A 134 -16.05 -6.32 -2.37
C ILE A 134 -15.83 -7.31 -3.52
N LYS A 135 -16.13 -8.56 -3.28
CA LYS A 135 -16.09 -9.63 -4.28
C LYS A 135 -17.27 -9.46 -5.24
N ILE A 136 -16.98 -9.22 -6.51
CA ILE A 136 -17.98 -9.10 -7.58
C ILE A 136 -18.29 -10.49 -8.15
N SER A 137 -17.24 -11.27 -8.43
CA SER A 137 -17.33 -12.64 -8.93
C SER A 137 -16.26 -13.53 -8.29
N HIS A 138 -16.07 -14.75 -8.77
CA HIS A 138 -14.97 -15.60 -8.29
C HIS A 138 -13.59 -15.03 -8.64
N GLN A 139 -13.48 -14.26 -9.70
CA GLN A 139 -12.24 -13.69 -10.20
C GLN A 139 -12.16 -12.18 -10.00
N PHE A 140 -13.27 -11.44 -10.08
CA PHE A 140 -13.28 -9.98 -10.00
C PHE A 140 -13.66 -9.47 -8.61
N PHE A 141 -12.96 -8.44 -8.18
CA PHE A 141 -13.27 -7.67 -6.97
C PHE A 141 -13.06 -6.17 -7.19
N ALA A 142 -13.73 -5.38 -6.39
CA ALA A 142 -13.46 -3.96 -6.23
C ALA A 142 -12.97 -3.70 -4.82
N ASP A 143 -12.15 -2.67 -4.64
CA ASP A 143 -11.71 -2.24 -3.31
C ASP A 143 -11.63 -0.72 -3.19
N ALA A 144 -11.73 -0.26 -1.94
CA ALA A 144 -11.43 1.10 -1.54
C ALA A 144 -10.46 1.03 -0.36
N ARG A 145 -9.33 1.74 -0.46
CA ARG A 145 -8.26 1.75 0.55
C ARG A 145 -7.90 3.18 0.91
N TYR A 146 -7.54 3.37 2.16
CA TYR A 146 -6.93 4.59 2.67
C TYR A 146 -5.52 4.27 3.15
N THR A 147 -4.56 5.05 2.71
CA THR A 147 -3.16 4.97 3.12
C THR A 147 -2.80 6.20 3.92
N TYR A 148 -2.16 5.99 5.08
CA TYR A 148 -1.65 7.03 5.95
C TYR A 148 -0.14 6.87 6.13
N GLY A 149 0.63 7.88 5.71
CA GLY A 149 2.08 7.91 5.87
C GLY A 149 2.49 8.11 7.32
N PHE A 150 3.49 7.37 7.78
CA PHE A 150 4.08 7.53 9.11
C PHE A 150 5.39 8.32 9.10
N THR A 151 5.92 8.58 7.91
CA THR A 151 7.19 9.30 7.72
C THR A 151 6.93 10.67 7.13
N ASN A 152 7.66 11.67 7.67
CA ASN A 152 7.79 12.95 6.98
C ASN A 152 8.40 12.73 5.59
N ILE A 153 7.78 13.33 4.57
CA ILE A 153 8.25 13.19 3.18
C ILE A 153 9.55 13.96 2.93
N PHE A 154 9.84 15.02 3.72
CA PHE A 154 11.03 15.83 3.54
C PHE A 154 12.24 15.23 4.24
N GLU A 155 13.43 15.48 3.67
CA GLU A 155 14.71 15.18 4.30
C GLU A 155 14.89 16.01 5.58
N ASP A 156 15.67 15.48 6.54
CA ASP A 156 15.78 16.04 7.89
C ASP A 156 16.42 17.45 7.94
N TYR A 157 17.09 17.88 6.87
CA TYR A 157 17.66 19.23 6.75
C TYR A 157 16.66 20.28 6.25
N ILE A 158 15.45 19.88 5.85
CA ILE A 158 14.39 20.78 5.39
C ILE A 158 13.47 21.08 6.58
N PRO A 159 13.32 22.35 7.00
CA PRO A 159 12.44 22.72 8.11
C PRO A 159 10.96 22.74 7.69
N ALA A 160 10.47 21.62 7.19
CA ALA A 160 9.08 21.42 6.80
C ALA A 160 8.67 19.98 7.09
N GLU A 161 7.44 19.79 7.48
CA GLU A 161 6.86 18.47 7.70
C GLU A 161 5.61 18.30 6.87
N ALA A 162 5.53 17.18 6.17
CA ALA A 162 4.33 16.76 5.48
C ALA A 162 4.22 15.24 5.45
N ILE A 163 3.00 14.77 5.54
CA ILE A 163 2.65 13.34 5.48
C ILE A 163 1.87 13.09 4.19
N ASN A 164 2.21 12.02 3.50
CA ASN A 164 1.46 11.60 2.31
C ASN A 164 0.25 10.77 2.73
N THR A 165 -0.93 11.18 2.28
CA THR A 165 -2.18 10.44 2.46
C THR A 165 -2.79 10.12 1.10
N ASN A 166 -3.45 8.96 0.97
CA ASN A 166 -3.95 8.51 -0.32
C ASN A 166 -5.23 7.68 -0.16
N ILE A 167 -6.23 7.99 -0.98
CA ILE A 167 -7.41 7.16 -1.19
C ILE A 167 -7.24 6.43 -2.51
N GLN A 168 -7.36 5.11 -2.51
CA GLN A 168 -7.30 4.28 -3.70
C GLN A 168 -8.66 3.63 -3.95
N LEU A 169 -9.15 3.72 -5.17
CA LEU A 169 -10.30 2.98 -5.66
C LEU A 169 -9.80 1.99 -6.71
N GLY A 170 -9.93 0.71 -6.44
CA GLY A 170 -9.31 -0.35 -7.22
C GLY A 170 -10.30 -1.35 -7.78
N LEU A 171 -9.90 -1.96 -8.89
CA LEU A 171 -10.48 -3.17 -9.45
C LEU A 171 -9.38 -4.22 -9.56
N GLY A 172 -9.69 -5.45 -9.22
CA GLY A 172 -8.73 -6.55 -9.29
C GLY A 172 -9.31 -7.80 -9.93
N PHE A 173 -8.39 -8.59 -10.48
CA PHE A 173 -8.66 -9.87 -11.08
C PHE A 173 -7.78 -10.94 -10.44
N LYS A 174 -8.38 -12.04 -9.99
CA LYS A 174 -7.73 -13.23 -9.40
C LYS A 174 -7.77 -14.39 -10.40
N PHE A 175 -6.64 -15.06 -10.57
CA PHE A 175 -6.51 -16.24 -11.46
C PHE A 175 -5.87 -17.42 -10.72
#